data_6c8e31f99139b72719b32e445bc1d2d2
#
_entry.id   6c8e31f99139b72719b32e445bc1d2d2
#
_cell.length_a   1.000
_cell.length_b   1.000
_cell.length_c   1.000
_cell.angle_alpha   90.00
_cell.angle_beta   90.00
_cell.angle_gamma   90.00
#
_symmetry.space_group_name_H-M   'P 1'
#
loop_
_entity.id
_entity.type
_entity.pdbx_description
1 polymer ?
#
loop_
_entity_poly.entity_id
_entity_poly.type
_entity_poly.pdbx_seq_one_letter_code
_entity_poly.pdbx_strand_id
1 'polypeptide(L)'
;MLKCFNHILKPDSGEVILDGENLLRQSPREVAKKVAFVSQSVPSTQMTVHDVVMLGRKPYMKWGFTEEDHNIVHEAMHRLDVEDMRGRFLNQLSGGEKQKVMLARALAQQPKVLLLDEPTSALDIQNQYQVLKLVREFCHKDNMIAVVVIHDLNLALRFCDRFLLLKDGQVYRHGDQSILDSKALREVYGVVAKVVEIEGRHMVLVDE
;
A
#
# COMPACT_ATOMS: atom_id res chain seq x y z
N MET A 1 -12.67 -5.65 -1.92
CA MET A 1 -12.02 -6.44 -0.85
C MET A 1 -11.15 -5.58 0.06
N LEU A 2 -10.12 -4.85 -0.44
CA LEU A 2 -9.22 -4.02 0.42
C LEU A 2 -9.97 -3.09 1.38
N LYS A 3 -10.99 -2.39 0.88
CA LYS A 3 -11.78 -1.44 1.67
C LYS A 3 -12.61 -2.09 2.79
N CYS A 4 -12.75 -3.41 2.78
CA CYS A 4 -13.34 -4.14 3.91
C CYS A 4 -12.33 -4.38 5.04
N PHE A 5 -11.02 -4.52 4.71
CA PHE A 5 -9.99 -4.77 5.71
C PHE A 5 -9.76 -3.58 6.65
N ASN A 6 -9.96 -2.34 6.15
CA ASN A 6 -9.83 -1.13 6.94
C ASN A 6 -11.17 -0.55 7.41
N HIS A 7 -12.25 -1.32 7.33
CA HIS A 7 -13.59 -0.94 7.76
C HIS A 7 -14.20 0.28 7.04
N ILE A 8 -13.68 0.63 5.85
CA ILE A 8 -14.30 1.65 4.97
C ILE A 8 -15.59 1.11 4.38
N LEU A 9 -15.60 -0.17 3.98
CA LEU A 9 -16.79 -0.89 3.54
C LEU A 9 -17.08 -2.02 4.51
N LYS A 10 -18.36 -2.20 4.83
CA LYS A 10 -18.81 -3.34 5.64
C LYS A 10 -18.97 -4.55 4.73
N PRO A 11 -18.31 -5.69 5.00
CA PRO A 11 -18.56 -6.93 4.27
C PRO A 11 -19.91 -7.53 4.68
N ASP A 12 -20.53 -8.30 3.77
CA ASP A 12 -21.78 -8.99 4.06
C ASP A 12 -21.57 -10.15 5.06
N SER A 13 -20.39 -10.79 5.02
CA SER A 13 -20.02 -11.90 5.89
C SER A 13 -18.50 -12.03 6.01
N GLY A 14 -18.04 -12.86 6.94
CA GLY A 14 -16.62 -13.14 7.16
C GLY A 14 -16.02 -12.32 8.30
N GLU A 15 -14.73 -12.49 8.49
CA GLU A 15 -13.96 -11.87 9.55
C GLU A 15 -12.63 -11.33 9.02
N VAL A 16 -12.10 -10.30 9.66
CA VAL A 16 -10.74 -9.78 9.45
C VAL A 16 -9.99 -9.85 10.77
N ILE A 17 -9.07 -10.80 10.87
CA ILE A 17 -8.34 -11.05 12.12
C ILE A 17 -6.93 -10.48 12.00
N LEU A 18 -6.54 -9.67 12.97
CA LEU A 18 -5.20 -9.14 13.15
C LEU A 18 -4.79 -9.34 14.61
N ASP A 19 -3.67 -10.02 14.85
CA ASP A 19 -3.17 -10.36 16.19
C ASP A 19 -4.24 -11.03 17.10
N GLY A 20 -5.07 -11.90 16.52
CA GLY A 20 -6.15 -12.59 17.23
C GLY A 20 -7.42 -11.76 17.47
N GLU A 21 -7.44 -10.49 17.07
CA GLU A 21 -8.59 -9.61 17.22
C GLU A 21 -9.35 -9.41 15.90
N ASN A 22 -10.68 -9.49 15.95
CA ASN A 22 -11.51 -9.22 14.79
C ASN A 22 -11.68 -7.71 14.59
N LEU A 23 -11.06 -7.15 13.54
CA LEU A 23 -11.11 -5.73 13.22
C LEU A 23 -12.54 -5.23 12.93
N LEU A 24 -13.41 -6.08 12.37
CA LEU A 24 -14.80 -5.70 12.05
C LEU A 24 -15.66 -5.42 13.28
N ARG A 25 -15.20 -5.85 14.48
CA ARG A 25 -15.85 -5.57 15.76
C ARG A 25 -15.31 -4.33 16.47
N GLN A 26 -14.26 -3.71 15.92
CA GLN A 26 -13.64 -2.52 16.51
C GLN A 26 -14.24 -1.24 15.91
N SER A 27 -14.08 -0.12 16.63
CA SER A 27 -14.46 1.17 16.08
C SER A 27 -13.56 1.55 14.89
N PRO A 28 -14.05 2.33 13.92
CA PRO A 28 -13.23 2.80 12.80
C PRO A 28 -11.95 3.51 13.26
N ARG A 29 -12.00 4.20 14.40
CA ARG A 29 -10.84 4.87 15.00
C ARG A 29 -9.78 3.89 15.48
N GLU A 30 -10.16 2.80 16.12
CA GLU A 30 -9.23 1.77 16.57
C GLU A 30 -8.65 0.98 15.39
N VAL A 31 -9.45 0.68 14.39
CA VAL A 31 -8.96 0.08 13.14
C VAL A 31 -7.96 1.00 12.46
N ALA A 32 -8.24 2.31 12.40
CA ALA A 32 -7.33 3.30 11.80
C ALA A 32 -5.99 3.46 12.55
N LYS A 33 -5.85 3.00 13.79
CA LYS A 33 -4.54 2.93 14.47
C LYS A 33 -3.71 1.71 14.06
N LYS A 34 -4.34 0.68 13.49
CA LYS A 34 -3.71 -0.59 13.14
C LYS A 34 -3.51 -0.76 11.64
N VAL A 35 -4.40 -0.17 10.83
CA VAL A 35 -4.47 -0.37 9.39
C VAL A 35 -4.46 0.99 8.68
N ALA A 36 -3.41 1.27 7.91
CA ALA A 36 -3.36 2.43 7.02
C ALA A 36 -3.78 2.06 5.60
N PHE A 37 -4.36 3.01 4.88
CA PHE A 37 -4.80 2.82 3.50
C PHE A 37 -4.30 3.94 2.60
N VAL A 38 -3.64 3.56 1.51
CA VAL A 38 -3.23 4.45 0.43
C VAL A 38 -4.07 4.11 -0.79
N SER A 39 -4.90 5.06 -1.22
CA SER A 39 -5.78 4.91 -2.38
C SER A 39 -5.02 5.15 -3.69
N GLN A 40 -5.51 4.58 -4.77
CA GLN A 40 -5.03 4.78 -6.14
C GLN A 40 -5.00 6.27 -6.53
N SER A 41 -6.07 7.00 -6.21
CA SER A 41 -6.16 8.43 -6.50
C SER A 41 -5.72 9.26 -5.31
N VAL A 42 -4.80 10.20 -5.54
CA VAL A 42 -4.43 11.20 -4.55
C VAL A 42 -5.42 12.37 -4.65
N PRO A 43 -6.13 12.72 -3.57
CA PRO A 43 -7.08 13.83 -3.61
C PRO A 43 -6.37 15.14 -3.93
N SER A 44 -6.97 15.94 -4.82
CA SER A 44 -6.52 17.32 -5.03
C SER A 44 -6.93 18.15 -3.83
N THR A 45 -5.96 18.71 -3.12
CA THR A 45 -6.18 19.55 -1.95
C THR A 45 -5.19 20.70 -1.91
N GLN A 46 -5.59 21.83 -1.33
CA GLN A 46 -4.74 22.97 -1.03
C GLN A 46 -4.09 22.88 0.36
N MET A 47 -4.04 21.69 0.94
CA MET A 47 -3.30 21.47 2.17
C MET A 47 -1.79 21.39 1.87
N THR A 48 -0.99 21.83 2.82
CA THR A 48 0.48 21.65 2.75
C THR A 48 0.86 20.18 2.90
N VAL A 49 2.04 19.81 2.44
CA VAL A 49 2.60 18.47 2.65
C VAL A 49 2.59 18.09 4.14
N HIS A 50 3.05 19.00 5.01
CA HIS A 50 3.01 18.79 6.45
C HIS A 50 1.60 18.50 6.96
N ASP A 51 0.60 19.29 6.56
CA ASP A 51 -0.78 19.11 7.03
C ASP A 51 -1.36 17.77 6.56
N VAL A 52 -1.06 17.37 5.31
CA VAL A 52 -1.49 16.06 4.78
C VAL A 52 -0.87 14.91 5.57
N VAL A 53 0.43 14.97 5.90
CA VAL A 53 1.09 13.92 6.70
C VAL A 53 0.54 13.92 8.13
N MET A 54 0.28 15.10 8.70
CA MET A 54 -0.32 15.25 10.04
C MET A 54 -1.70 14.58 10.14
N LEU A 55 -2.48 14.47 9.05
CA LEU A 55 -3.74 13.71 9.04
C LEU A 55 -3.53 12.23 9.42
N GLY A 56 -2.33 11.67 9.24
CA GLY A 56 -2.00 10.34 9.71
C GLY A 56 -2.12 10.18 11.24
N ARG A 57 -1.95 11.28 11.98
CA ARG A 57 -2.09 11.29 13.44
C ARG A 57 -3.54 11.47 13.95
N LYS A 58 -4.50 11.76 13.03
CA LYS A 58 -5.90 11.99 13.40
C LYS A 58 -6.53 10.88 14.28
N PRO A 59 -6.26 9.58 14.08
CA PRO A 59 -6.78 8.52 14.95
C PRO A 59 -6.33 8.63 16.42
N TYR A 60 -5.22 9.31 16.70
CA TYR A 60 -4.66 9.48 18.03
C TYR A 60 -5.11 10.78 18.71
N MET A 61 -5.51 11.77 17.92
CA MET A 61 -5.90 13.10 18.39
C MET A 61 -7.05 13.03 19.41
N LYS A 62 -6.89 13.69 20.56
CA LYS A 62 -7.94 13.89 21.58
C LYS A 62 -8.46 15.33 21.52
N TRP A 63 -7.65 16.28 21.97
CA TRP A 63 -7.98 17.72 22.01
C TRP A 63 -7.17 18.53 20.99
N GLY A 64 -6.15 17.96 20.39
CA GLY A 64 -5.24 18.55 19.43
C GLY A 64 -4.09 17.59 19.17
N PHE A 65 -3.17 17.99 18.30
CA PHE A 65 -1.93 17.26 18.07
C PHE A 65 -0.91 17.62 19.17
N THR A 66 -0.16 16.61 19.60
CA THR A 66 0.88 16.71 20.62
C THR A 66 2.25 16.94 19.98
N GLU A 67 3.26 17.30 20.78
CA GLU A 67 4.65 17.39 20.34
C GLU A 67 5.15 16.03 19.81
N GLU A 68 4.74 14.93 20.43
CA GLU A 68 5.03 13.57 19.95
C GLU A 68 4.45 13.33 18.53
N ASP A 69 3.23 13.80 18.25
CA ASP A 69 2.63 13.69 16.92
C ASP A 69 3.44 14.47 15.87
N HIS A 70 3.95 15.65 16.22
CA HIS A 70 4.82 16.44 15.34
C HIS A 70 6.15 15.72 15.08
N ASN A 71 6.75 15.10 16.08
CA ASN A 71 8.00 14.32 15.93
C ASN A 71 7.80 13.10 15.04
N ILE A 72 6.68 12.36 15.19
CA ILE A 72 6.34 11.21 14.34
C ILE A 72 6.13 11.66 12.89
N VAL A 73 5.47 12.77 12.67
CA VAL A 73 5.26 13.34 11.33
C VAL A 73 6.58 13.76 10.69
N HIS A 74 7.45 14.42 11.42
CA HIS A 74 8.79 14.79 10.95
C HIS A 74 9.60 13.55 10.55
N GLU A 75 9.64 12.53 11.40
CA GLU A 75 10.29 11.24 11.10
C GLU A 75 9.73 10.58 9.84
N ALA A 76 8.40 10.54 9.69
CA ALA A 76 7.75 9.98 8.52
C ALA A 76 8.10 10.77 7.25
N MET A 77 8.13 12.08 7.31
CA MET A 77 8.51 12.93 6.18
C MET A 77 9.99 12.74 5.79
N HIS A 78 10.88 12.66 6.76
CA HIS A 78 12.30 12.40 6.56
C HIS A 78 12.53 11.04 5.88
N ARG A 79 11.88 9.97 6.34
CA ARG A 79 12.00 8.62 5.78
C ARG A 79 11.54 8.51 4.33
N LEU A 80 10.64 9.38 3.88
CA LEU A 80 10.13 9.45 2.51
C LEU A 80 10.83 10.51 1.65
N ASP A 81 11.81 11.24 2.21
CA ASP A 81 12.51 12.32 1.52
C ASP A 81 11.55 13.39 0.98
N VAL A 82 10.64 13.86 1.85
CA VAL A 82 9.64 14.90 1.55
C VAL A 82 9.69 16.10 2.52
N GLU A 83 10.67 16.14 3.43
CA GLU A 83 10.81 17.20 4.42
C GLU A 83 11.01 18.58 3.79
N ASP A 84 11.83 18.68 2.75
CA ASP A 84 12.10 19.94 2.04
C ASP A 84 10.86 20.52 1.35
N MET A 85 9.83 19.71 1.19
CA MET A 85 8.56 20.09 0.57
C MET A 85 7.46 20.41 1.59
N ARG A 86 7.76 20.42 2.91
CA ARG A 86 6.78 20.52 4.00
C ARG A 86 5.78 21.68 3.85
N GLY A 87 6.22 22.83 3.34
CA GLY A 87 5.39 24.02 3.15
C GLY A 87 4.71 24.11 1.78
N ARG A 88 5.03 23.22 0.83
CA ARG A 88 4.39 23.23 -0.49
C ARG A 88 3.00 22.66 -0.42
N PHE A 89 2.12 23.13 -1.29
CA PHE A 89 0.78 22.56 -1.42
C PHE A 89 0.81 21.24 -2.19
N LEU A 90 -0.01 20.26 -1.76
CA LEU A 90 -0.03 18.93 -2.38
C LEU A 90 -0.35 18.98 -3.89
N ASN A 91 -1.21 19.89 -4.33
CA ASN A 91 -1.58 20.03 -5.74
C ASN A 91 -0.42 20.53 -6.64
N GLN A 92 0.65 21.09 -6.06
CA GLN A 92 1.84 21.58 -6.77
C GLN A 92 2.91 20.51 -6.99
N LEU A 93 2.71 19.32 -6.45
CA LEU A 93 3.68 18.22 -6.52
C LEU A 93 3.47 17.36 -7.78
N SER A 94 4.55 16.73 -8.24
CA SER A 94 4.50 15.66 -9.24
C SER A 94 3.76 14.43 -8.72
N GLY A 95 3.41 13.49 -9.60
CA GLY A 95 2.75 12.24 -9.22
C GLY A 95 3.57 11.42 -8.21
N GLY A 96 4.88 11.28 -8.45
CA GLY A 96 5.78 10.54 -7.56
C GLY A 96 5.94 11.20 -6.19
N GLU A 97 6.08 12.53 -6.14
CA GLU A 97 6.13 13.29 -4.88
C GLU A 97 4.83 13.16 -4.10
N LYS A 98 3.68 13.28 -4.76
CA LYS A 98 2.36 13.05 -4.14
C LYS A 98 2.26 11.66 -3.52
N GLN A 99 2.73 10.63 -4.23
CA GLN A 99 2.68 9.26 -3.74
C GLN A 99 3.58 9.07 -2.51
N LYS A 100 4.77 9.66 -2.49
CA LYS A 100 5.64 9.69 -1.30
C LYS A 100 4.96 10.38 -0.11
N VAL A 101 4.28 11.51 -0.32
CA VAL A 101 3.53 12.21 0.74
C VAL A 101 2.38 11.33 1.28
N MET A 102 1.66 10.61 0.41
CA MET A 102 0.61 9.70 0.85
C MET A 102 1.15 8.52 1.65
N LEU A 103 2.32 7.99 1.29
CA LEU A 103 3.04 6.99 2.08
C LEU A 103 3.53 7.57 3.42
N ALA A 104 4.06 8.80 3.45
CA ALA A 104 4.45 9.47 4.69
C ALA A 104 3.26 9.63 5.65
N ARG A 105 2.10 10.02 5.13
CA ARG A 105 0.85 10.08 5.91
C ARG A 105 0.47 8.71 6.49
N ALA A 106 0.59 7.66 5.69
CA ALA A 106 0.29 6.30 6.14
C ALA A 106 1.29 5.82 7.20
N LEU A 107 2.59 6.13 7.05
CA LEU A 107 3.62 5.84 8.04
C LEU A 107 3.42 6.61 9.35
N ALA A 108 3.07 7.91 9.27
CA ALA A 108 2.77 8.72 10.46
C ALA A 108 1.64 8.13 11.32
N GLN A 109 0.78 7.30 10.73
CA GLN A 109 -0.26 6.54 11.45
C GLN A 109 0.32 5.38 12.28
N GLN A 110 1.60 4.99 12.06
CA GLN A 110 2.28 3.86 12.73
C GLN A 110 1.46 2.55 12.64
N PRO A 111 1.06 2.12 11.44
CA PRO A 111 0.18 0.98 11.27
C PRO A 111 0.94 -0.35 11.42
N LYS A 112 0.23 -1.43 11.76
CA LYS A 112 0.71 -2.81 11.61
C LYS A 112 0.51 -3.35 10.19
N VAL A 113 -0.54 -2.86 9.50
CA VAL A 113 -0.88 -3.27 8.15
C VAL A 113 -1.02 -2.05 7.25
N LEU A 114 -0.34 -2.06 6.12
CA LEU A 114 -0.42 -1.07 5.07
C LEU A 114 -1.17 -1.65 3.86
N LEU A 115 -2.31 -1.08 3.54
CA LEU A 115 -3.10 -1.44 2.36
C LEU A 115 -2.84 -0.43 1.25
N LEU A 116 -2.44 -0.91 0.08
CA LEU A 116 -2.09 -0.08 -1.08
C LEU A 116 -2.95 -0.49 -2.28
N ASP A 117 -3.76 0.43 -2.76
CA ASP A 117 -4.64 0.22 -3.91
C ASP A 117 -3.99 0.83 -5.15
N GLU A 118 -3.35 0.01 -5.98
CA GLU A 118 -2.62 0.39 -7.19
C GLU A 118 -1.63 1.56 -7.00
N PRO A 119 -0.68 1.47 -6.06
CA PRO A 119 0.17 2.61 -5.70
C PRO A 119 1.13 3.05 -6.82
N THR A 120 1.19 2.32 -7.91
CA THR A 120 2.13 2.52 -9.02
C THR A 120 1.48 2.89 -10.34
N SER A 121 0.13 2.84 -10.45
CA SER A 121 -0.60 2.92 -11.74
C SER A 121 -0.41 4.23 -12.52
N ALA A 122 -0.11 5.35 -11.85
CA ALA A 122 0.08 6.66 -12.47
C ALA A 122 1.54 7.15 -12.44
N LEU A 123 2.50 6.25 -12.19
CA LEU A 123 3.90 6.58 -12.02
C LEU A 123 4.75 6.07 -13.19
N ASP A 124 5.83 6.79 -13.51
CA ASP A 124 6.87 6.29 -14.38
C ASP A 124 7.65 5.13 -13.72
N ILE A 125 8.42 4.41 -14.52
CA ILE A 125 9.14 3.20 -14.10
C ILE A 125 10.02 3.49 -12.86
N GLN A 126 10.76 4.60 -12.85
CA GLN A 126 11.65 4.93 -11.74
C GLN A 126 10.87 5.11 -10.44
N ASN A 127 9.79 5.87 -10.47
CA ASN A 127 8.96 6.13 -9.31
C ASN A 127 8.20 4.87 -8.84
N GLN A 128 7.75 3.99 -9.75
CA GLN A 128 7.16 2.69 -9.40
C GLN A 128 8.12 1.85 -8.55
N TYR A 129 9.37 1.72 -9.00
CA TYR A 129 10.40 0.97 -8.28
C TYR A 129 10.74 1.60 -6.92
N GLN A 130 10.86 2.93 -6.86
CA GLN A 130 11.14 3.64 -5.60
C GLN A 130 10.04 3.41 -4.57
N VAL A 131 8.77 3.56 -4.96
CA VAL A 131 7.62 3.36 -4.07
C VAL A 131 7.58 1.93 -3.51
N LEU A 132 7.70 0.91 -4.35
CA LEU A 132 7.65 -0.48 -3.90
C LEU A 132 8.89 -0.87 -3.05
N LYS A 133 10.05 -0.32 -3.38
CA LYS A 133 11.26 -0.49 -2.56
C LYS A 133 11.07 0.08 -1.16
N LEU A 134 10.53 1.30 -1.04
CA LEU A 134 10.22 1.93 0.25
C LEU A 134 9.22 1.08 1.05
N VAL A 135 8.12 0.63 0.42
CA VAL A 135 7.13 -0.24 1.08
C VAL A 135 7.80 -1.52 1.62
N ARG A 136 8.64 -2.17 0.82
CA ARG A 136 9.38 -3.37 1.25
C ARG A 136 10.33 -3.08 2.41
N GLU A 137 11.02 -1.94 2.37
CA GLU A 137 11.89 -1.52 3.49
C GLU A 137 11.11 -1.32 4.78
N PHE A 138 9.91 -0.73 4.73
CA PHE A 138 9.04 -0.56 5.89
C PHE A 138 8.56 -1.90 6.45
N CYS A 139 8.20 -2.86 5.57
CA CYS A 139 7.82 -4.20 6.01
C CYS A 139 8.95 -4.87 6.80
N HIS A 140 10.20 -4.75 6.32
CA HIS A 140 11.34 -5.37 6.99
C HIS A 140 11.80 -4.64 8.26
N LYS A 141 11.87 -3.30 8.22
CA LYS A 141 12.40 -2.51 9.34
C LYS A 141 11.40 -2.34 10.49
N ASP A 142 10.13 -2.16 10.14
CA ASP A 142 9.07 -1.86 11.11
C ASP A 142 8.18 -3.07 11.43
N ASN A 143 8.54 -4.26 10.92
CA ASN A 143 7.75 -5.50 11.05
C ASN A 143 6.28 -5.31 10.64
N MET A 144 6.08 -4.61 9.51
CA MET A 144 4.78 -4.26 8.95
C MET A 144 4.34 -5.28 7.89
N ILE A 145 3.05 -5.51 7.77
CA ILE A 145 2.46 -6.27 6.66
C ILE A 145 1.98 -5.28 5.60
N ALA A 146 2.39 -5.46 4.34
CA ALA A 146 1.81 -4.73 3.22
C ALA A 146 0.93 -5.64 2.37
N VAL A 147 -0.28 -5.17 2.06
CA VAL A 147 -1.18 -5.78 1.07
C VAL A 147 -1.32 -4.81 -0.09
N VAL A 148 -0.87 -5.23 -1.27
CA VAL A 148 -0.77 -4.37 -2.44
C VAL A 148 -1.63 -4.93 -3.56
N VAL A 149 -2.52 -4.12 -4.13
CA VAL A 149 -3.14 -4.40 -5.43
C VAL A 149 -2.19 -3.89 -6.50
N ILE A 150 -1.76 -4.79 -7.38
CA ILE A 150 -0.78 -4.49 -8.42
C ILE A 150 -1.18 -5.20 -9.72
N HIS A 151 -1.10 -4.49 -10.85
CA HIS A 151 -1.43 -5.07 -12.17
C HIS A 151 -0.19 -5.59 -12.89
N ASP A 152 0.96 -4.98 -12.65
CA ASP A 152 2.22 -5.42 -13.25
C ASP A 152 2.76 -6.65 -12.52
N LEU A 153 2.71 -7.80 -13.19
CA LEU A 153 3.16 -9.08 -12.65
C LEU A 153 4.68 -9.12 -12.41
N ASN A 154 5.46 -8.39 -13.19
CA ASN A 154 6.92 -8.34 -13.00
C ASN A 154 7.29 -7.52 -11.77
N LEU A 155 6.56 -6.43 -11.50
CA LEU A 155 6.69 -5.70 -10.24
C LEU A 155 6.23 -6.56 -9.05
N ALA A 156 5.12 -7.29 -9.20
CA ALA A 156 4.63 -8.18 -8.16
C ALA A 156 5.65 -9.28 -7.83
N LEU A 157 6.20 -9.98 -8.84
CA LEU A 157 7.24 -11.01 -8.66
C LEU A 157 8.52 -10.47 -7.99
N ARG A 158 8.83 -9.20 -8.23
CA ARG A 158 10.04 -8.57 -7.67
C ARG A 158 9.91 -8.14 -6.22
N PHE A 159 8.72 -7.69 -5.80
CA PHE A 159 8.54 -7.00 -4.53
C PHE A 159 7.63 -7.74 -3.53
N CYS A 160 6.83 -8.72 -3.97
CA CYS A 160 5.90 -9.44 -3.12
C CYS A 160 6.38 -10.87 -2.81
N ASP A 161 6.16 -11.31 -1.58
CA ASP A 161 6.53 -12.66 -1.13
C ASP A 161 5.35 -13.64 -1.25
N ARG A 162 4.11 -13.12 -1.22
CA ARG A 162 2.87 -13.90 -1.28
C ARG A 162 1.91 -13.29 -2.28
N PHE A 163 1.14 -14.15 -2.93
CA PHE A 163 0.22 -13.77 -4.00
C PHE A 163 -1.18 -14.29 -3.72
N LEU A 164 -2.17 -13.46 -4.05
CA LEU A 164 -3.58 -13.81 -4.05
C LEU A 164 -4.16 -13.47 -5.43
N LEU A 165 -4.53 -14.47 -6.20
CA LEU A 165 -5.15 -14.31 -7.50
C LEU A 165 -6.68 -14.32 -7.35
N LEU A 166 -7.32 -13.32 -7.92
CA LEU A 166 -8.78 -13.18 -7.94
C LEU A 166 -9.29 -13.34 -9.36
N LYS A 167 -10.37 -14.10 -9.53
CA LYS A 167 -11.09 -14.26 -10.80
C LYS A 167 -12.59 -14.24 -10.53
N ASP A 168 -13.33 -13.44 -11.26
CA ASP A 168 -14.80 -13.36 -11.18
C ASP A 168 -15.30 -13.14 -9.73
N GLY A 169 -14.59 -12.34 -8.95
CA GLY A 169 -14.90 -12.02 -7.56
C GLY A 169 -14.56 -13.12 -6.55
N GLN A 170 -13.95 -14.21 -6.98
CA GLN A 170 -13.55 -15.33 -6.13
C GLN A 170 -12.03 -15.46 -6.03
N VAL A 171 -11.56 -16.07 -4.93
CA VAL A 171 -10.16 -16.44 -4.78
C VAL A 171 -9.88 -17.62 -5.71
N TYR A 172 -9.06 -17.38 -6.74
CA TYR A 172 -8.65 -18.42 -7.68
C TYR A 172 -7.50 -19.26 -7.08
N ARG A 173 -6.44 -18.60 -6.59
CA ARG A 173 -5.31 -19.23 -5.90
C ARG A 173 -4.68 -18.26 -4.91
N HIS A 174 -4.01 -18.80 -3.91
CA HIS A 174 -3.13 -18.04 -3.03
C HIS A 174 -1.87 -18.87 -2.71
N GLY A 175 -0.74 -18.21 -2.52
CA GLY A 175 0.54 -18.89 -2.24
C GLY A 175 1.75 -17.98 -2.49
N ASP A 176 2.87 -18.59 -2.70
CA ASP A 176 4.10 -17.93 -3.17
C ASP A 176 4.07 -17.77 -4.71
N GLN A 177 5.19 -17.36 -5.29
CA GLN A 177 5.31 -17.14 -6.73
C GLN A 177 4.99 -18.36 -7.60
N SER A 178 5.06 -19.60 -7.08
CA SER A 178 4.79 -20.83 -7.83
C SER A 178 3.35 -20.96 -8.31
N ILE A 179 2.40 -20.18 -7.71
CA ILE A 179 1.01 -20.17 -8.16
C ILE A 179 0.81 -19.42 -9.49
N LEU A 180 1.81 -18.67 -9.95
CA LEU A 180 1.80 -17.93 -11.22
C LEU A 180 2.28 -18.82 -12.38
N ASP A 181 1.68 -19.99 -12.55
CA ASP A 181 1.94 -20.88 -13.68
C ASP A 181 1.23 -20.43 -14.97
N SER A 182 1.59 -21.03 -16.11
CA SER A 182 0.99 -20.70 -17.42
C SER A 182 -0.52 -20.90 -17.43
N LYS A 183 -1.06 -21.85 -16.63
CA LYS A 183 -2.49 -22.08 -16.50
C LYS A 183 -3.16 -20.91 -15.78
N ALA A 184 -2.59 -20.46 -14.66
CA ALA A 184 -3.11 -19.32 -13.90
C ALA A 184 -3.05 -18.02 -14.73
N LEU A 185 -1.96 -17.79 -15.47
CA LEU A 185 -1.82 -16.63 -16.34
C LEU A 185 -2.89 -16.61 -17.45
N ARG A 186 -3.14 -17.75 -18.08
CA ARG A 186 -4.20 -17.88 -19.09
C ARG A 186 -5.58 -17.67 -18.50
N GLU A 187 -5.88 -18.29 -17.35
CA GLU A 187 -7.23 -18.27 -16.79
C GLU A 187 -7.59 -16.93 -16.12
N VAL A 188 -6.64 -16.28 -15.46
CA VAL A 188 -6.89 -15.03 -14.71
C VAL A 188 -6.69 -13.81 -15.59
N TYR A 189 -5.64 -13.80 -16.44
CA TYR A 189 -5.25 -12.62 -17.24
C TYR A 189 -5.61 -12.76 -18.72
N GLY A 190 -6.00 -13.95 -19.19
CA GLY A 190 -6.37 -14.18 -20.59
C GLY A 190 -5.19 -14.22 -21.55
N VAL A 191 -3.97 -14.34 -21.07
CA VAL A 191 -2.74 -14.32 -21.87
C VAL A 191 -2.03 -15.67 -21.90
N VAL A 192 -1.39 -15.99 -23.01
CA VAL A 192 -0.45 -17.12 -23.09
C VAL A 192 0.90 -16.60 -22.62
N ALA A 193 1.29 -17.04 -21.45
CA ALA A 193 2.52 -16.57 -20.81
C ALA A 193 3.14 -17.65 -19.93
N LYS A 194 4.41 -17.48 -19.59
CA LYS A 194 5.15 -18.33 -18.66
C LYS A 194 6.01 -17.49 -17.74
N VAL A 195 6.24 -17.99 -16.54
CA VAL A 195 7.26 -17.44 -15.63
C VAL A 195 8.59 -18.12 -15.94
N VAL A 196 9.60 -17.32 -16.20
CA VAL A 196 10.97 -17.77 -16.46
C VAL A 196 11.90 -17.15 -15.44
N GLU A 197 13.01 -17.83 -15.16
CA GLU A 197 14.08 -17.29 -14.33
C GLU A 197 15.22 -16.79 -15.25
N ILE A 198 15.56 -15.51 -15.11
CA ILE A 198 16.65 -14.86 -15.84
C ILE A 198 17.55 -14.20 -14.79
N GLU A 199 18.81 -14.58 -14.74
CA GLU A 199 19.81 -14.04 -13.79
C GLU A 199 19.33 -14.09 -12.32
N GLY A 200 18.69 -15.19 -11.92
CA GLY A 200 18.17 -15.39 -10.56
C GLY A 200 16.91 -14.58 -10.26
N ARG A 201 16.21 -14.06 -11.27
CA ARG A 201 14.97 -13.30 -11.13
C ARG A 201 13.84 -13.91 -11.93
N HIS A 202 12.67 -14.00 -11.31
CA HIS A 202 11.47 -14.48 -12.00
C HIS A 202 10.82 -13.33 -12.79
N MET A 203 10.45 -13.65 -14.04
CA MET A 203 9.79 -12.71 -14.94
C MET A 203 8.68 -13.42 -15.72
N VAL A 204 7.59 -12.70 -15.97
CA VAL A 204 6.53 -13.15 -16.88
C VAL A 204 6.93 -12.77 -18.32
N LEU A 205 7.04 -13.77 -19.17
CA LEU A 205 7.13 -13.59 -20.62
C LEU A 205 5.78 -13.93 -21.23
N VAL A 206 5.23 -12.99 -22.00
CA VAL A 206 4.01 -13.19 -22.79
C VAL A 206 4.42 -13.69 -24.15
N ASP A 207 3.88 -14.82 -24.56
CA ASP A 207 4.05 -15.36 -25.92
C ASP A 207 3.04 -14.66 -26.86
N GLU A 208 3.43 -14.38 -28.12
CA GLU A 208 2.55 -13.79 -29.15
C GLU A 208 1.45 -14.76 -29.61
#